data_716827b8f587b79e5f0ddfe66f5a77b4
#
_entry.id   716827b8f587b79e5f0ddfe66f5a77b4
#
_cell.length_a   1.000
_cell.length_b   1.000
_cell.length_c   1.000
_cell.angle_alpha   90.00
_cell.angle_beta   90.00
_cell.angle_gamma   90.00
#
_symmetry.space_group_name_H-M   'P 1'
#
loop_
_entity.id
_entity.type
_entity.pdbx_description
1 polymer ?
#
loop_
_entity_poly.entity_id
_entity_poly.type
_entity_poly.pdbx_seq_one_letter_code
_entity_poly.pdbx_strand_id
1 'polypeptide(L)'
;MIFYFSGTGNTRWIAQQLAKATDEELLFIPDEMKKGVMRYELMDGERLGFCFPTHGWQPPRIVREFIRKAQFVKTNTDCTDKTDIKTNTNGTNFVWAVTTCGDNTGKTMDILNRELSKKGLKAETLFSVIMPESYVCLPFMYTDTESREREKIEQARQQTEDIARIIKERERGIEQLNQGATPRLFSYVIGQYFNKHMITDKKFTVDIDICTRCGKCQRVCPVDNITGTPPRWLHNGQCTCCLACYHYCPVHAINYGSITRKRDQYYFNRREDQK
;
A
#
# COMPACT_ATOMS: atom_id res chain seq x y z
N MET A 1 6.05 10.23 11.64
CA MET A 1 6.55 9.35 10.54
C MET A 1 5.39 8.67 9.79
N ILE A 2 5.56 8.38 8.49
CA ILE A 2 4.54 7.74 7.64
C ILE A 2 5.13 6.50 6.98
N PHE A 3 4.58 5.32 7.27
CA PHE A 3 4.93 4.08 6.58
C PHE A 3 4.02 3.88 5.37
N TYR A 4 4.60 3.59 4.21
CA TYR A 4 3.80 3.36 3.03
C TYR A 4 4.22 2.16 2.21
N PHE A 5 3.25 1.60 1.49
CA PHE A 5 3.45 0.61 0.43
C PHE A 5 2.71 1.04 -0.83
N SER A 6 3.35 0.89 -1.99
CA SER A 6 2.74 1.19 -3.29
C SER A 6 3.34 0.31 -4.38
N GLY A 7 2.50 -0.22 -5.27
CA GLY A 7 2.94 -0.95 -6.46
C GLY A 7 3.01 -0.04 -7.69
N THR A 8 1.92 0.63 -8.03
CA THR A 8 1.74 1.40 -9.27
C THR A 8 1.80 2.93 -9.08
N GLY A 9 2.14 3.39 -7.89
CA GLY A 9 2.35 4.82 -7.63
C GLY A 9 1.19 5.55 -6.96
N ASN A 10 -0.05 5.09 -7.05
CA ASN A 10 -1.22 5.76 -6.46
C ASN A 10 -1.04 6.10 -4.98
N THR A 11 -0.80 5.10 -4.15
CA THR A 11 -0.59 5.31 -2.71
C THR A 11 0.67 6.11 -2.42
N ARG A 12 1.74 5.92 -3.20
CA ARG A 12 2.98 6.70 -3.07
C ARG A 12 2.73 8.19 -3.22
N TRP A 13 1.95 8.57 -4.24
CA TRP A 13 1.62 9.97 -4.45
C TRP A 13 0.86 10.57 -3.26
N ILE A 14 -0.19 9.90 -2.77
CA ILE A 14 -0.93 10.37 -1.58
C ILE A 14 -0.01 10.49 -0.37
N ALA A 15 0.79 9.45 -0.09
CA ALA A 15 1.71 9.45 1.04
C ALA A 15 2.73 10.60 0.96
N GLN A 16 3.22 10.94 -0.24
CA GLN A 16 4.11 12.07 -0.46
C GLN A 16 3.41 13.42 -0.20
N GLN A 17 2.14 13.59 -0.65
CA GLN A 17 1.40 14.81 -0.36
C GLN A 17 1.18 14.99 1.14
N LEU A 18 0.78 13.92 1.84
CA LEU A 18 0.57 13.93 3.28
C LEU A 18 1.87 14.21 4.05
N ALA A 19 2.96 13.54 3.69
CA ALA A 19 4.27 13.76 4.30
C ALA A 19 4.72 15.21 4.16
N LYS A 20 4.58 15.79 2.97
CA LYS A 20 4.90 17.20 2.73
C LYS A 20 4.03 18.16 3.55
N ALA A 21 2.72 17.89 3.65
CA ALA A 21 1.78 18.75 4.36
C ALA A 21 1.97 18.70 5.89
N THR A 22 2.41 17.58 6.42
CA THR A 22 2.56 17.34 7.86
C THR A 22 4.01 17.41 8.35
N ASP A 23 4.96 17.62 7.45
CA ASP A 23 6.41 17.59 7.72
C ASP A 23 6.87 16.29 8.39
N GLU A 24 6.39 15.16 7.86
CA GLU A 24 6.67 13.83 8.40
C GLU A 24 7.64 13.06 7.50
N GLU A 25 8.52 12.29 8.13
CA GLU A 25 9.37 11.35 7.40
C GLU A 25 8.52 10.28 6.69
N LEU A 26 8.88 9.97 5.44
CA LEU A 26 8.18 8.99 4.61
C LEU A 26 9.03 7.73 4.44
N LEU A 27 8.54 6.60 4.97
CA LEU A 27 9.26 5.34 5.05
C LEU A 27 8.61 4.27 4.16
N PHE A 28 9.37 3.75 3.18
CA PHE A 28 8.86 2.72 2.27
C PHE A 28 8.96 1.34 2.93
N ILE A 29 7.82 0.73 3.23
CA ILE A 29 7.74 -0.54 3.97
C ILE A 29 8.67 -1.64 3.41
N PRO A 30 8.78 -1.87 2.08
CA PRO A 30 9.72 -2.86 1.55
C PRO A 30 11.18 -2.59 1.92
N ASP A 31 11.61 -1.34 1.91
CA ASP A 31 12.99 -0.97 2.26
C ASP A 31 13.24 -1.11 3.76
N GLU A 32 12.25 -0.75 4.59
CA GLU A 32 12.31 -0.98 6.04
C GLU A 32 12.44 -2.47 6.38
N MET A 33 11.70 -3.33 5.67
CA MET A 33 11.78 -4.78 5.87
C MET A 33 13.14 -5.38 5.49
N LYS A 34 13.93 -4.72 4.63
CA LYS A 34 15.29 -5.15 4.26
C LYS A 34 16.34 -4.78 5.30
N LYS A 35 16.09 -3.78 6.15
CA LYS A 35 17.05 -3.31 7.18
C LYS A 35 17.30 -4.31 8.30
N GLY A 36 16.49 -5.35 8.45
CA GLY A 36 16.61 -6.41 9.46
C GLY A 36 16.09 -6.01 10.84
N VAL A 37 16.49 -4.86 11.39
CA VAL A 37 15.98 -4.33 12.66
C VAL A 37 14.93 -3.25 12.36
N MET A 38 13.68 -3.51 12.74
CA MET A 38 12.56 -2.61 12.54
C MET A 38 12.08 -2.08 13.89
N ARG A 39 12.92 -1.23 14.52
CA ARG A 39 12.63 -0.57 15.79
C ARG A 39 12.44 0.93 15.55
N TYR A 40 11.28 1.43 15.92
CA TYR A 40 10.87 2.82 15.72
C TYR A 40 10.53 3.42 17.08
N GLU A 41 11.21 4.49 17.42
CA GLU A 41 10.96 5.24 18.65
C GLU A 41 9.85 6.25 18.39
N LEU A 42 8.82 6.24 19.23
CA LEU A 42 7.70 7.16 19.17
C LEU A 42 7.79 8.14 20.33
N MET A 43 8.03 9.40 20.01
CA MET A 43 7.97 10.50 20.98
C MET A 43 6.51 10.76 21.37
N ASP A 44 6.30 11.27 22.59
CA ASP A 44 4.96 11.67 23.02
C ASP A 44 4.37 12.73 22.07
N GLY A 45 3.12 12.50 21.69
CA GLY A 45 2.42 13.37 20.75
C GLY A 45 2.83 13.20 19.28
N GLU A 46 3.68 12.25 18.94
CA GLU A 46 4.08 12.02 17.55
C GLU A 46 2.94 11.45 16.71
N ARG A 47 2.91 11.86 15.42
CA ARG A 47 1.99 11.29 14.43
C ARG A 47 2.59 10.03 13.83
N LEU A 48 1.76 8.99 13.73
CA LEU A 48 2.12 7.71 13.10
C LEU A 48 1.10 7.39 12.00
N GLY A 49 1.55 7.41 10.77
CA GLY A 49 0.73 7.19 9.58
C GLY A 49 1.00 5.87 8.87
N PHE A 50 -0.07 5.29 8.29
CA PHE A 50 0.02 4.12 7.42
C PHE A 50 -0.71 4.38 6.11
N CYS A 51 0.01 4.34 4.97
CA CYS A 51 -0.57 4.51 3.63
C CYS A 51 -0.33 3.25 2.78
N PHE A 52 -1.40 2.63 2.27
CA PHE A 52 -1.27 1.39 1.50
C PHE A 52 -2.48 1.17 0.57
N PRO A 53 -2.33 0.38 -0.51
CA PRO A 53 -3.46 0.01 -1.36
C PRO A 53 -4.29 -1.11 -0.73
N THR A 54 -5.56 -1.19 -1.06
CA THR A 54 -6.40 -2.34 -0.74
C THR A 54 -6.10 -3.50 -1.71
N HIS A 55 -5.70 -4.65 -1.19
CA HIS A 55 -5.50 -5.87 -1.95
C HIS A 55 -6.54 -6.92 -1.57
N GLY A 56 -7.52 -7.16 -2.46
CA GLY A 56 -8.60 -8.11 -2.18
C GLY A 56 -9.30 -7.80 -0.86
N TRP A 57 -9.72 -6.55 -0.69
CA TRP A 57 -10.43 -6.02 0.49
C TRP A 57 -9.71 -6.22 1.83
N GLN A 58 -8.38 -6.28 1.80
CA GLN A 58 -7.51 -6.40 2.98
C GLN A 58 -6.25 -5.54 2.80
N PRO A 59 -5.54 -5.18 3.88
CA PRO A 59 -4.21 -4.61 3.74
C PRO A 59 -3.28 -5.62 3.04
N PRO A 60 -2.37 -5.18 2.16
CA PRO A 60 -1.39 -6.06 1.53
C PRO A 60 -0.65 -6.92 2.55
N ARG A 61 -0.31 -8.17 2.16
CA ARG A 61 0.41 -9.08 3.05
C ARG A 61 1.68 -8.45 3.63
N ILE A 62 2.45 -7.75 2.80
CA ILE A 62 3.68 -7.08 3.21
C ILE A 62 3.45 -6.03 4.31
N VAL A 63 2.35 -5.28 4.26
CA VAL A 63 1.98 -4.29 5.28
C VAL A 63 1.67 -4.99 6.62
N ARG A 64 0.90 -6.08 6.58
CA ARG A 64 0.59 -6.86 7.77
C ARG A 64 1.84 -7.53 8.37
N GLU A 65 2.72 -8.05 7.53
CA GLU A 65 3.99 -8.64 7.95
C GLU A 65 4.93 -7.60 8.57
N PHE A 66 5.01 -6.41 7.97
CA PHE A 66 5.75 -5.29 8.52
C PHE A 66 5.26 -4.94 9.93
N ILE A 67 3.96 -4.70 10.11
CA ILE A 67 3.38 -4.36 11.43
C ILE A 67 3.69 -5.46 12.45
N ARG A 68 3.60 -6.73 12.07
CA ARG A 68 3.91 -7.85 12.97
C ARG A 68 5.37 -7.89 13.42
N LYS A 69 6.30 -7.54 12.55
CA LYS A 69 7.75 -7.54 12.81
C LYS A 69 8.23 -6.25 13.46
N ALA A 70 7.64 -5.12 13.13
CA ALA A 70 8.02 -3.81 13.65
C ALA A 70 7.85 -3.73 15.17
N GLN A 71 8.77 -3.04 15.81
CA GLN A 71 8.74 -2.69 17.22
C GLN A 71 8.54 -1.18 17.34
N PHE A 72 7.40 -0.77 17.90
CA PHE A 72 7.10 0.62 18.17
C PHE A 72 7.33 0.86 19.65
N VAL A 73 8.35 1.63 19.99
CA VAL A 73 8.80 1.87 21.37
C VAL A 73 8.50 3.31 21.74
N LYS A 74 7.70 3.51 22.80
CA LYS A 74 7.48 4.85 23.33
C LYS A 74 8.68 5.28 24.15
N THR A 75 9.23 6.45 23.88
CA THR A 75 10.25 7.10 24.69
C THR A 75 9.55 8.14 25.57
N ASN A 76 9.47 7.87 26.86
CA ASN A 76 9.06 8.87 27.85
C ASN A 76 10.23 9.82 28.08
N THR A 77 10.03 11.11 27.92
CA THR A 77 11.04 12.16 28.20
C THR A 77 11.37 12.32 29.69
N ASP A 78 10.59 11.71 30.59
CA ASP A 78 10.70 11.94 32.03
C ASP A 78 11.35 10.80 32.85
N CYS A 79 11.91 9.75 32.24
CA CYS A 79 12.50 8.63 32.97
C CYS A 79 14.04 8.61 32.87
N THR A 80 14.71 8.95 33.94
CA THR A 80 16.15 8.75 34.17
C THR A 80 16.55 7.30 34.43
N ASP A 81 15.58 6.35 34.46
CA ASP A 81 15.83 4.93 34.70
C ASP A 81 15.50 4.07 33.46
N LYS A 82 16.55 3.42 32.94
CA LYS A 82 16.53 2.60 31.70
C LYS A 82 15.93 1.21 31.85
N THR A 83 15.22 0.88 32.93
CA THR A 83 14.85 -0.51 33.23
C THR A 83 13.36 -0.89 33.09
N ASP A 84 12.45 0.05 32.87
CA ASP A 84 11.03 -0.28 32.75
C ASP A 84 10.48 -0.04 31.36
N ILE A 85 10.61 -1.05 30.48
CA ILE A 85 9.87 -1.13 29.22
C ILE A 85 8.41 -1.52 29.57
N LYS A 86 7.65 -0.59 30.10
CA LYS A 86 6.19 -0.75 30.18
C LYS A 86 5.58 -0.35 28.86
N THR A 87 5.08 -1.33 28.12
CA THR A 87 4.15 -1.16 26.99
C THR A 87 2.82 -0.61 27.51
N ASN A 88 2.83 0.62 27.99
CA ASN A 88 1.59 1.26 28.44
C ASN A 88 1.03 2.11 27.32
N THR A 89 -0.05 1.60 26.70
CA THR A 89 -0.64 2.08 25.45
C THR A 89 -1.72 3.14 25.62
N ASN A 90 -1.83 3.79 26.76
CA ASN A 90 -2.72 4.94 26.94
C ASN A 90 -2.07 6.17 26.28
N GLY A 91 -2.14 6.19 24.95
CA GLY A 91 -1.29 6.96 24.11
C GLY A 91 -1.71 8.39 23.88
N THR A 92 -0.71 9.24 23.94
CA THR A 92 -0.71 10.59 23.40
C THR A 92 -0.46 10.61 21.88
N ASN A 93 0.05 9.54 21.28
CA ASN A 93 0.35 9.47 19.85
C ASN A 93 -0.92 9.50 18.99
N PHE A 94 -0.85 10.23 17.89
CA PHE A 94 -1.92 10.29 16.90
C PHE A 94 -1.66 9.28 15.78
N VAL A 95 -2.42 8.18 15.78
CA VAL A 95 -2.27 7.13 14.76
C VAL A 95 -3.40 7.22 13.74
N TRP A 96 -3.05 7.26 12.48
CA TRP A 96 -3.97 7.38 11.35
C TRP A 96 -3.62 6.46 10.21
N ALA A 97 -4.58 6.19 9.31
CA ALA A 97 -4.33 5.39 8.12
C ALA A 97 -5.13 5.85 6.91
N VAL A 98 -4.49 5.75 5.74
CA VAL A 98 -5.12 5.98 4.43
C VAL A 98 -4.94 4.72 3.58
N THR A 99 -6.03 4.19 3.01
CA THR A 99 -5.96 3.14 2.01
C THR A 99 -6.46 3.63 0.66
N THR A 100 -5.76 3.24 -0.41
CA THR A 100 -6.23 3.50 -1.77
C THR A 100 -6.96 2.28 -2.34
N CYS A 101 -7.98 2.49 -3.15
CA CYS A 101 -8.71 1.44 -3.84
C CYS A 101 -9.25 1.94 -5.19
N GLY A 102 -9.57 1.03 -6.10
CA GLY A 102 -10.22 1.37 -7.37
C GLY A 102 -11.72 1.63 -7.21
N ASP A 103 -12.34 0.99 -6.20
CA ASP A 103 -13.77 1.06 -5.90
C ASP A 103 -14.02 1.09 -4.39
N ASN A 104 -13.93 -0.04 -3.70
CA ASN A 104 -14.22 -0.12 -2.26
C ASN A 104 -13.15 -0.88 -1.48
N THR A 105 -13.11 -0.65 -0.17
CA THR A 105 -12.09 -1.19 0.73
C THR A 105 -12.54 -2.39 1.54
N GLY A 106 -13.84 -2.69 1.58
CA GLY A 106 -14.37 -3.64 2.54
C GLY A 106 -13.99 -3.28 3.98
N LYS A 107 -13.55 -4.27 4.75
CA LYS A 107 -13.09 -4.16 6.14
C LYS A 107 -11.57 -4.06 6.28
N THR A 108 -10.91 -3.49 5.28
CA THR A 108 -9.45 -3.33 5.27
C THR A 108 -8.92 -2.64 6.53
N MET A 109 -9.56 -1.57 6.98
CA MET A 109 -9.13 -0.82 8.16
C MET A 109 -9.39 -1.57 9.48
N ASP A 110 -10.46 -2.36 9.57
CA ASP A 110 -10.69 -3.23 10.73
C ASP A 110 -9.57 -4.29 10.84
N ILE A 111 -9.12 -4.83 9.70
CA ILE A 111 -8.03 -5.80 9.66
C ILE A 111 -6.68 -5.15 10.01
N LEU A 112 -6.43 -3.92 9.53
CA LEU A 112 -5.26 -3.14 9.93
C LEU A 112 -5.23 -2.94 11.44
N ASN A 113 -6.32 -2.43 12.03
CA ASN A 113 -6.42 -2.17 13.46
C ASN A 113 -6.26 -3.44 14.30
N ARG A 114 -6.69 -4.61 13.79
CA ARG A 114 -6.42 -5.89 14.46
C ARG A 114 -4.92 -6.23 14.51
N GLU A 115 -4.14 -5.88 13.49
CA GLU A 115 -2.68 -6.08 13.54
C GLU A 115 -1.99 -5.03 14.41
N LEU A 116 -2.42 -3.76 14.34
CA LEU A 116 -1.90 -2.68 15.18
C LEU A 116 -2.18 -2.90 16.66
N SER A 117 -3.35 -3.44 17.01
CA SER A 117 -3.72 -3.70 18.42
C SER A 117 -2.79 -4.71 19.11
N LYS A 118 -2.20 -5.65 18.34
CA LYS A 118 -1.17 -6.57 18.86
C LYS A 118 0.13 -5.86 19.25
N LYS A 119 0.30 -4.63 18.79
CA LYS A 119 1.43 -3.74 19.10
C LYS A 119 1.03 -2.62 20.07
N GLY A 120 -0.17 -2.70 20.65
CA GLY A 120 -0.70 -1.67 21.51
C GLY A 120 -1.02 -0.35 20.81
N LEU A 121 -1.22 -0.37 19.50
CA LEU A 121 -1.57 0.77 18.68
C LEU A 121 -2.98 0.63 18.12
N LYS A 122 -3.61 1.77 17.83
CA LYS A 122 -4.91 1.83 17.14
C LYS A 122 -4.93 3.07 16.27
N ALA A 123 -5.16 2.89 14.97
CA ALA A 123 -5.45 4.01 14.09
C ALA A 123 -6.90 4.46 14.35
N GLU A 124 -7.04 5.70 14.80
CA GLU A 124 -8.32 6.29 15.20
C GLU A 124 -8.91 7.18 14.10
N THR A 125 -8.11 7.59 13.14
CA THR A 125 -8.52 8.43 12.02
C THR A 125 -8.20 7.71 10.72
N LEU A 126 -9.25 7.38 9.95
CA LEU A 126 -9.20 6.39 8.88
C LEU A 126 -9.82 6.95 7.60
N PHE A 127 -9.10 6.81 6.49
CA PHE A 127 -9.55 7.28 5.19
C PHE A 127 -9.43 6.22 4.11
N SER A 128 -10.33 6.26 3.14
CA SER A 128 -10.18 5.60 1.86
C SER A 128 -10.19 6.63 0.73
N VAL A 129 -9.26 6.51 -0.20
CA VAL A 129 -9.18 7.36 -1.39
C VAL A 129 -9.35 6.49 -2.62
N ILE A 130 -10.33 6.85 -3.46
CA ILE A 130 -10.54 6.17 -4.74
C ILE A 130 -9.50 6.68 -5.73
N MET A 131 -8.75 5.74 -6.30
CA MET A 131 -7.69 6.00 -7.28
C MET A 131 -7.93 5.17 -8.54
N PRO A 132 -7.28 5.51 -9.65
CA PRO A 132 -7.40 4.71 -10.86
C PRO A 132 -7.10 3.23 -10.65
N GLU A 133 -7.89 2.38 -11.34
CA GLU A 133 -7.79 0.93 -11.22
C GLU A 133 -6.50 0.41 -11.85
N SER A 134 -5.82 -0.44 -11.09
CA SER A 134 -4.58 -1.07 -11.54
C SER A 134 -4.58 -2.60 -11.43
N TYR A 135 -5.62 -3.21 -10.86
CA TYR A 135 -5.68 -4.66 -10.78
C TYR A 135 -6.42 -5.24 -11.98
N VAL A 136 -5.69 -5.87 -12.90
CA VAL A 136 -6.19 -6.34 -14.20
C VAL A 136 -6.11 -7.87 -14.39
N CYS A 137 -5.83 -8.62 -13.30
CA CYS A 137 -5.61 -10.07 -13.37
C CYS A 137 -6.87 -10.92 -13.26
N LEU A 138 -8.04 -10.32 -13.14
CA LEU A 138 -9.32 -11.03 -13.12
C LEU A 138 -10.15 -10.73 -14.39
N PRO A 139 -11.03 -11.66 -14.79
CA PRO A 139 -12.06 -11.37 -15.78
C PRO A 139 -12.83 -10.11 -15.37
N PHE A 140 -13.20 -9.29 -16.35
CA PHE A 140 -13.97 -8.04 -16.17
C PHE A 140 -13.27 -6.90 -15.40
N MET A 141 -12.00 -7.07 -14.98
CA MET A 141 -11.21 -5.99 -14.42
C MET A 141 -10.29 -5.37 -15.47
N TYR A 142 -10.40 -4.06 -15.62
CA TYR A 142 -9.68 -3.25 -16.61
C TYR A 142 -9.12 -2.01 -15.93
N THR A 143 -8.12 -1.39 -16.53
CA THR A 143 -7.74 -0.03 -16.17
C THR A 143 -8.87 0.94 -16.52
N ASP A 144 -8.90 2.07 -15.84
CA ASP A 144 -9.88 3.12 -16.16
C ASP A 144 -9.61 3.74 -17.54
N THR A 145 -10.66 4.28 -18.17
CA THR A 145 -10.51 5.16 -19.33
C THR A 145 -9.79 6.44 -18.94
N GLU A 146 -9.18 7.14 -19.90
CA GLU A 146 -8.44 8.37 -19.61
C GLU A 146 -9.28 9.43 -18.89
N SER A 147 -10.54 9.61 -19.29
CA SER A 147 -11.44 10.57 -18.64
C SER A 147 -11.71 10.20 -17.18
N ARG A 148 -11.97 8.91 -16.90
CA ARG A 148 -12.23 8.41 -15.55
C ARG A 148 -10.98 8.44 -14.69
N GLU A 149 -9.81 8.16 -15.28
CA GLU A 149 -8.51 8.29 -14.61
C GLU A 149 -8.28 9.73 -14.13
N ARG A 150 -8.49 10.71 -15.02
CA ARG A 150 -8.35 12.14 -14.69
C ARG A 150 -9.35 12.58 -13.61
N GLU A 151 -10.60 12.16 -13.73
CA GLU A 151 -11.64 12.48 -12.74
C GLU A 151 -11.27 11.94 -11.35
N LYS A 152 -10.86 10.65 -11.25
CA LYS A 152 -10.46 10.03 -9.99
C LYS A 152 -9.24 10.74 -9.38
N ILE A 153 -8.24 11.08 -10.21
CA ILE A 153 -7.04 11.78 -9.74
C ILE A 153 -7.40 13.18 -9.18
N GLU A 154 -8.28 13.91 -9.86
CA GLU A 154 -8.69 15.24 -9.39
C GLU A 154 -9.49 15.17 -8.08
N GLN A 155 -10.44 14.24 -7.98
CA GLN A 155 -11.18 14.00 -6.74
C GLN A 155 -10.23 13.56 -5.60
N ALA A 156 -9.27 12.68 -5.90
CA ALA A 156 -8.27 12.26 -4.93
C ALA A 156 -7.35 13.41 -4.47
N ARG A 157 -7.06 14.37 -5.34
CA ARG A 157 -6.28 15.58 -5.01
C ARG A 157 -7.00 16.40 -3.94
N GLN A 158 -8.25 16.74 -4.20
CA GLN A 158 -9.09 17.52 -3.29
C GLN A 158 -9.27 16.80 -1.94
N GLN A 159 -9.59 15.49 -2.00
CA GLN A 159 -9.73 14.69 -0.78
C GLN A 159 -8.42 14.60 0.02
N THR A 160 -7.27 14.50 -0.66
CA THR A 160 -5.96 14.42 0.01
C THR A 160 -5.61 15.73 0.74
N GLU A 161 -6.01 16.88 0.21
CA GLU A 161 -5.84 18.18 0.88
C GLU A 161 -6.67 18.25 2.17
N ASP A 162 -7.93 17.80 2.15
CA ASP A 162 -8.77 17.71 3.34
C ASP A 162 -8.20 16.73 4.38
N ILE A 163 -7.76 15.56 3.94
CA ILE A 163 -7.10 14.57 4.80
C ILE A 163 -5.86 15.17 5.45
N ALA A 164 -5.03 15.88 4.68
CA ALA A 164 -3.82 16.52 5.19
C ALA A 164 -4.14 17.53 6.31
N ARG A 165 -5.21 18.34 6.16
CA ARG A 165 -5.69 19.28 7.19
C ARG A 165 -6.09 18.52 8.45
N ILE A 166 -6.94 17.50 8.35
CA ILE A 166 -7.41 16.69 9.48
C ILE A 166 -6.22 16.05 10.24
N ILE A 167 -5.24 15.50 9.50
CA ILE A 167 -4.04 14.89 10.11
C ILE A 167 -3.18 15.95 10.80
N LYS A 168 -3.01 17.13 10.18
CA LYS A 168 -2.24 18.24 10.74
C LYS A 168 -2.86 18.74 12.05
N GLU A 169 -4.18 18.86 12.10
CA GLU A 169 -4.97 19.29 13.25
C GLU A 169 -5.17 18.16 14.27
N ARG A 170 -4.75 16.92 13.94
CA ARG A 170 -4.87 15.73 14.80
C ARG A 170 -6.30 15.41 15.22
N GLU A 171 -7.25 15.61 14.32
CA GLU A 171 -8.64 15.29 14.56
C GLU A 171 -8.83 13.78 14.72
N ARG A 172 -9.37 13.36 15.87
CA ARG A 172 -9.55 11.94 16.22
C ARG A 172 -10.96 11.45 15.93
N GLY A 173 -11.08 10.14 15.70
CA GLY A 173 -12.39 9.50 15.53
C GLY A 173 -13.03 9.74 14.16
N ILE A 174 -12.26 10.24 13.19
CA ILE A 174 -12.75 10.46 11.82
C ILE A 174 -12.65 9.16 11.02
N GLU A 175 -13.77 8.72 10.47
CA GLU A 175 -13.81 7.58 9.55
C GLU A 175 -14.50 7.97 8.24
N GLN A 176 -13.72 8.13 7.18
CA GLN A 176 -14.20 8.40 5.83
C GLN A 176 -13.85 7.24 4.91
N LEU A 177 -14.63 6.17 4.97
CA LEU A 177 -14.36 4.90 4.33
C LEU A 177 -15.44 4.51 3.32
N ASN A 178 -15.05 4.24 2.08
CA ASN A 178 -15.92 3.56 1.12
C ASN A 178 -15.80 2.04 1.29
N GLN A 179 -16.64 1.46 2.15
CA GLN A 179 -16.58 0.03 2.47
C GLN A 179 -17.35 -0.85 1.47
N GLY A 180 -18.22 -0.26 0.63
CA GLY A 180 -19.11 -1.00 -0.25
C GLY A 180 -20.32 -1.62 0.48
N ALA A 181 -21.21 -2.30 -0.25
CA ALA A 181 -22.49 -2.77 0.28
C ALA A 181 -22.38 -3.98 1.22
N THR A 182 -21.44 -4.90 0.97
CA THR A 182 -21.29 -6.14 1.75
C THR A 182 -19.84 -6.34 2.23
N PRO A 183 -19.30 -5.42 3.05
CA PRO A 183 -17.88 -5.35 3.34
C PRO A 183 -17.34 -6.57 4.10
N ARG A 184 -18.17 -7.20 4.96
CA ARG A 184 -17.76 -8.41 5.69
C ARG A 184 -17.57 -9.62 4.78
N LEU A 185 -18.51 -9.85 3.86
CA LEU A 185 -18.42 -10.96 2.89
C LEU A 185 -17.16 -10.80 2.03
N PHE A 186 -16.95 -9.61 1.47
CA PHE A 186 -15.80 -9.37 0.62
C PHE A 186 -14.47 -9.50 1.38
N SER A 187 -14.35 -9.01 2.59
CA SER A 187 -13.07 -9.05 3.30
C SER A 187 -12.77 -10.40 3.96
N TYR A 188 -13.76 -11.04 4.58
CA TYR A 188 -13.49 -12.23 5.40
C TYR A 188 -13.71 -13.56 4.67
N VAL A 189 -14.45 -13.56 3.55
CA VAL A 189 -14.65 -14.77 2.74
C VAL A 189 -13.88 -14.66 1.43
N ILE A 190 -14.33 -13.75 0.54
CA ILE A 190 -13.74 -13.61 -0.81
C ILE A 190 -12.29 -13.11 -0.72
N GLY A 191 -12.04 -12.08 0.07
CA GLY A 191 -10.72 -11.49 0.24
C GLY A 191 -9.74 -12.44 0.92
N GLN A 192 -10.20 -13.26 1.85
CA GLN A 192 -9.36 -14.28 2.47
C GLN A 192 -8.95 -15.35 1.45
N TYR A 193 -9.89 -15.86 0.66
CA TYR A 193 -9.61 -16.78 -0.44
C TYR A 193 -8.63 -16.16 -1.44
N PHE A 194 -8.92 -14.93 -1.87
CA PHE A 194 -8.07 -14.18 -2.80
C PHE A 194 -6.64 -14.04 -2.28
N ASN A 195 -6.46 -13.55 -1.06
CA ASN A 195 -5.15 -13.33 -0.46
C ASN A 195 -4.37 -14.63 -0.22
N LYS A 196 -5.07 -15.75 0.00
CA LYS A 196 -4.44 -17.05 0.24
C LYS A 196 -4.06 -17.79 -1.05
N HIS A 197 -4.88 -17.67 -2.10
CA HIS A 197 -4.78 -18.54 -3.28
C HIS A 197 -4.48 -17.80 -4.59
N MET A 198 -4.79 -16.49 -4.68
CA MET A 198 -4.67 -15.75 -5.93
C MET A 198 -3.48 -14.81 -5.98
N ILE A 199 -2.92 -14.43 -4.84
CA ILE A 199 -1.67 -13.65 -4.79
C ILE A 199 -0.49 -14.59 -5.01
N THR A 200 -0.03 -14.67 -6.25
CA THR A 200 1.05 -15.57 -6.67
C THR A 200 1.79 -14.98 -7.87
N ASP A 201 3.06 -15.32 -7.99
CA ASP A 201 3.89 -15.00 -9.16
C ASP A 201 3.92 -16.11 -10.22
N LYS A 202 3.32 -17.27 -9.94
CA LYS A 202 3.38 -18.46 -10.83
C LYS A 202 2.75 -18.24 -12.22
N LYS A 203 1.89 -17.22 -12.36
CA LYS A 203 1.21 -16.90 -13.62
C LYS A 203 1.90 -15.81 -14.43
N PHE A 204 2.95 -15.16 -13.86
CA PHE A 204 3.69 -14.18 -14.63
C PHE A 204 4.53 -14.84 -15.70
N THR A 205 4.48 -14.29 -16.88
CA THR A 205 5.25 -14.69 -18.06
C THR A 205 5.90 -13.47 -18.71
N VAL A 206 6.97 -13.70 -19.42
CA VAL A 206 7.61 -12.69 -20.28
C VAL A 206 7.57 -13.16 -21.72
N ASP A 207 7.17 -12.27 -22.60
CA ASP A 207 7.32 -12.42 -24.04
C ASP A 207 8.75 -12.03 -24.41
N ILE A 208 9.57 -13.02 -24.73
CA ILE A 208 11.01 -12.83 -24.97
C ILE A 208 11.31 -12.16 -26.30
N ASP A 209 10.38 -12.23 -27.25
CA ASP A 209 10.55 -11.69 -28.60
C ASP A 209 10.43 -10.15 -28.60
N ILE A 210 9.57 -9.61 -27.73
CA ILE A 210 9.40 -8.15 -27.61
C ILE A 210 10.14 -7.57 -26.39
N CYS A 211 10.68 -8.40 -25.50
CA CYS A 211 11.37 -7.96 -24.30
C CYS A 211 12.70 -7.27 -24.65
N THR A 212 12.79 -5.96 -24.37
CA THR A 212 14.00 -5.16 -24.59
C THR A 212 15.12 -5.41 -23.57
N ARG A 213 14.91 -6.29 -22.59
CA ARG A 213 15.89 -6.62 -21.53
C ARG A 213 16.35 -5.41 -20.69
N CYS A 214 15.52 -4.37 -20.60
CA CYS A 214 15.86 -3.11 -19.91
C CYS A 214 15.98 -3.22 -18.39
N GLY A 215 15.58 -4.35 -17.78
CA GLY A 215 15.63 -4.58 -16.34
C GLY A 215 14.63 -3.76 -15.49
N LYS A 216 13.72 -2.97 -16.11
CA LYS A 216 12.80 -2.11 -15.35
C LYS A 216 11.91 -2.90 -14.41
N CYS A 217 11.42 -4.07 -14.84
CA CYS A 217 10.58 -4.95 -14.02
C CYS A 217 11.27 -5.41 -12.72
N GLN A 218 12.56 -5.65 -12.74
CA GLN A 218 13.35 -5.97 -11.56
C GLN A 218 13.49 -4.76 -10.64
N ARG A 219 13.82 -3.57 -11.18
CA ARG A 219 13.98 -2.34 -10.40
C ARG A 219 12.70 -1.86 -9.72
N VAL A 220 11.53 -2.09 -10.33
CA VAL A 220 10.24 -1.68 -9.75
C VAL A 220 9.61 -2.74 -8.85
N CYS A 221 10.21 -3.92 -8.72
CA CYS A 221 9.69 -4.96 -7.86
C CYS A 221 9.95 -4.61 -6.38
N PRO A 222 8.92 -4.31 -5.58
CA PRO A 222 9.13 -3.82 -4.23
C PRO A 222 9.67 -4.89 -3.26
N VAL A 223 9.64 -6.16 -3.68
CA VAL A 223 10.05 -7.32 -2.85
C VAL A 223 11.18 -8.11 -3.50
N ASP A 224 11.88 -7.54 -4.47
CA ASP A 224 13.03 -8.14 -5.19
C ASP A 224 12.77 -9.57 -5.70
N ASN A 225 11.53 -9.85 -6.09
CA ASN A 225 11.11 -11.18 -6.53
C ASN A 225 11.40 -11.47 -8.02
N ILE A 226 12.16 -10.60 -8.68
CA ILE A 226 12.47 -10.73 -10.11
C ILE A 226 13.99 -10.61 -10.30
N THR A 227 14.55 -11.54 -11.09
CA THR A 227 15.98 -11.56 -11.41
C THR A 227 16.21 -11.86 -12.89
N GLY A 228 17.40 -11.54 -13.36
CA GLY A 228 17.86 -11.87 -14.72
C GLY A 228 17.28 -11.01 -15.85
N THR A 229 17.88 -11.16 -17.02
CA THR A 229 17.50 -10.51 -18.28
C THR A 229 17.55 -11.53 -19.42
N PRO A 230 16.41 -12.06 -19.88
CA PRO A 230 15.04 -11.69 -19.57
C PRO A 230 14.63 -12.02 -18.12
N PRO A 231 13.57 -11.35 -17.59
CA PRO A 231 13.18 -11.50 -16.20
C PRO A 231 12.64 -12.90 -15.86
N ARG A 232 12.98 -13.36 -14.65
CA ARG A 232 12.47 -14.59 -14.05
C ARG A 232 11.97 -14.30 -12.64
N TRP A 233 10.83 -14.86 -12.27
CA TRP A 233 10.28 -14.74 -10.92
C TRP A 233 10.87 -15.82 -10.02
N LEU A 234 11.22 -15.45 -8.78
CA LEU A 234 11.91 -16.35 -7.84
C LEU A 234 10.99 -17.42 -7.22
N HIS A 235 9.69 -17.25 -7.30
CA HIS A 235 8.68 -18.13 -6.70
C HIS A 235 8.91 -18.42 -5.20
N ASN A 236 9.50 -17.46 -4.50
CA ASN A 236 9.87 -17.56 -3.08
C ASN A 236 8.71 -17.20 -2.14
N GLY A 237 7.51 -17.00 -2.68
CA GLY A 237 6.33 -16.63 -1.93
C GLY A 237 6.26 -15.15 -1.50
N GLN A 238 7.21 -14.30 -1.86
CA GLN A 238 7.22 -12.88 -1.46
C GLN A 238 6.39 -11.97 -2.37
N CYS A 239 6.04 -12.43 -3.56
CA CYS A 239 5.25 -11.63 -4.50
C CYS A 239 3.95 -11.12 -3.86
N THR A 240 3.72 -9.82 -3.96
CA THR A 240 2.50 -9.16 -3.47
C THR A 240 1.42 -9.07 -4.53
N CYS A 241 1.70 -9.51 -5.76
CA CYS A 241 0.84 -9.34 -6.94
C CYS A 241 0.41 -7.87 -7.16
N CYS A 242 1.33 -6.93 -6.87
CA CYS A 242 1.09 -5.49 -7.03
C CYS A 242 1.13 -5.02 -8.49
N LEU A 243 1.48 -5.91 -9.41
CA LEU A 243 1.56 -5.69 -10.86
C LEU A 243 2.53 -4.57 -11.32
N ALA A 244 3.41 -4.07 -10.45
CA ALA A 244 4.40 -3.07 -10.85
C ALA A 244 5.22 -3.53 -12.07
N CYS A 245 5.71 -4.78 -12.07
CA CYS A 245 6.47 -5.34 -13.19
C CYS A 245 5.70 -5.33 -14.52
N TYR A 246 4.39 -5.58 -14.47
CA TYR A 246 3.52 -5.53 -15.63
C TYR A 246 3.30 -4.07 -16.09
N HIS A 247 2.88 -3.21 -15.19
CA HIS A 247 2.47 -1.84 -15.51
C HIS A 247 3.61 -0.94 -15.95
N TYR A 248 4.81 -1.12 -15.40
CA TYR A 248 5.99 -0.33 -15.78
C TYR A 248 6.80 -0.93 -16.94
N CYS A 249 6.37 -2.06 -17.52
CA CYS A 249 7.07 -2.62 -18.68
C CYS A 249 6.87 -1.72 -19.92
N PRO A 250 7.92 -1.09 -20.47
CA PRO A 250 7.76 -0.09 -21.53
C PRO A 250 7.24 -0.67 -22.84
N VAL A 251 7.45 -1.96 -23.07
CA VAL A 251 7.04 -2.67 -24.29
C VAL A 251 5.95 -3.72 -24.04
N HIS A 252 5.33 -3.70 -22.85
CA HIS A 252 4.25 -4.64 -22.46
C HIS A 252 4.63 -6.13 -22.64
N ALA A 253 5.90 -6.48 -22.44
CA ALA A 253 6.38 -7.85 -22.57
C ALA A 253 5.97 -8.76 -21.40
N ILE A 254 5.56 -8.21 -20.23
CA ILE A 254 5.18 -8.98 -19.06
C ILE A 254 3.68 -9.18 -19.03
N ASN A 255 3.25 -10.43 -18.78
CA ASN A 255 1.85 -10.80 -18.71
C ASN A 255 1.56 -11.66 -17.48
N TYR A 256 0.30 -11.66 -17.02
CA TYR A 256 -0.22 -12.55 -15.99
C TYR A 256 -1.21 -13.53 -16.61
N GLY A 257 -0.72 -14.70 -16.98
CA GLY A 257 -1.47 -15.67 -17.80
C GLY A 257 -1.87 -15.11 -19.15
N SER A 258 -3.03 -15.54 -19.66
CA SER A 258 -3.59 -15.04 -20.92
C SER A 258 -4.43 -13.77 -20.75
N ILE A 259 -4.87 -13.49 -19.52
CA ILE A 259 -5.86 -12.41 -19.24
C ILE A 259 -5.28 -11.03 -19.57
N THR A 260 -4.04 -10.77 -19.20
CA THR A 260 -3.46 -9.42 -19.30
C THR A 260 -2.89 -9.09 -20.68
N ARG A 261 -2.83 -10.03 -21.62
CA ARG A 261 -2.30 -9.80 -22.98
C ARG A 261 -3.02 -8.70 -23.75
N LYS A 262 -4.29 -8.48 -23.41
CA LYS A 262 -5.16 -7.46 -24.05
C LYS A 262 -5.64 -6.42 -23.05
N ARG A 263 -4.92 -6.21 -21.96
CA ARG A 263 -5.22 -5.22 -20.94
C ARG A 263 -4.25 -4.06 -21.06
N ASP A 264 -4.73 -2.86 -20.79
CA ASP A 264 -3.88 -1.67 -20.75
C ASP A 264 -3.02 -1.67 -19.49
N GLN A 265 -1.96 -0.87 -19.53
CA GLN A 265 -1.09 -0.62 -18.41
C GLN A 265 -1.45 0.71 -17.76
N TYR A 266 -1.32 0.77 -16.45
CA TYR A 266 -1.50 1.98 -15.67
C TYR A 266 -0.45 2.06 -14.56
N TYR A 267 0.22 3.19 -14.43
CA TYR A 267 0.89 3.64 -13.22
C TYR A 267 0.67 5.15 -13.09
N PHE A 268 0.75 5.66 -11.87
CA PHE A 268 0.50 7.08 -11.61
C PHE A 268 1.43 7.97 -12.46
N ASN A 269 0.90 8.97 -13.12
CA ASN A 269 1.55 9.86 -14.09
C ASN A 269 2.05 9.20 -15.39
N ARG A 270 1.64 7.97 -15.71
CA ARG A 270 2.07 7.30 -16.95
C ARG A 270 1.89 8.15 -18.19
N ARG A 271 0.76 8.85 -18.31
CA ARG A 271 0.43 9.65 -19.47
C ARG A 271 1.25 10.93 -19.59
N GLU A 272 1.75 11.43 -18.45
CA GLU A 272 2.66 12.57 -18.39
C GLU A 272 4.08 12.16 -18.77
N ASP A 273 4.51 10.98 -18.33
CA ASP A 273 5.82 10.39 -18.63
C ASP A 273 5.99 9.99 -20.12
N GLN A 274 4.88 9.90 -20.86
CA GLN A 274 4.85 9.51 -22.28
C GLN A 274 4.77 10.69 -23.25
N LYS A 275 4.62 11.93 -22.74
CA LYS A 275 4.66 13.17 -23.53
C LYS A 275 6.08 13.70 -23.65
#